data_347bc565a7729984ced78b080ebcb9c5
#
_entry.id   347bc565a7729984ced78b080ebcb9c5
#
_cell.length_a   1.000
_cell.length_b   1.000
_cell.length_c   1.000
_cell.angle_alpha   90.00
_cell.angle_beta   90.00
_cell.angle_gamma   90.00
#
_symmetry.space_group_name_H-M   'P 1'
#
loop_
_entity.id
_entity.type
_entity.pdbx_description
1 polymer ?
#
loop_
_entity_poly.entity_id
_entity_poly.type
_entity_poly.pdbx_seq_one_letter_code
_entity_poly.pdbx_strand_id
1 'polypeptide(L)'
;MVAQSLDLTIAIPVRNEEYNLAVCLQAIGSGFARQVVVIDSASSDATQAVARAQCAELIPFEWNGRFPKKRNWYLQHHTPSTSWVLFLDADEILTPEVKLEIAGALPATNHQGFLLTYTNYFLGHRLKGGYPLRKLALFRVGEVAYERIEEEHWSHCDMEVHEHPIVTGTVGLIRSRIDHRDLRGIDSYMSKHNQYAAWEAHRLFAARHDPSQSRLWTRNQRLKYRLLTSPWGGLAFFFGSFFALGGWRDGSIGFAFCLLKAAYFVQIACRLREFEQGATPT
;
A
#
# COMPACT_ATOMS: atom_id res chain seq x y z
N MET A 1 -19.10 23.82 19.83
CA MET A 1 -19.72 22.78 19.00
C MET A 1 -18.68 21.69 18.82
N VAL A 2 -18.95 20.47 19.30
CA VAL A 2 -18.10 19.31 19.01
C VAL A 2 -18.21 19.08 17.50
N ALA A 3 -17.10 19.19 16.77
CA ALA A 3 -17.11 18.91 15.33
C ALA A 3 -17.59 17.48 15.12
N GLN A 4 -18.64 17.31 14.34
CA GLN A 4 -19.19 15.98 14.05
C GLN A 4 -18.14 15.20 13.27
N SER A 5 -17.79 14.00 13.73
CA SER A 5 -16.85 13.12 13.04
C SER A 5 -17.35 12.81 11.62
N LEU A 6 -16.42 12.68 10.68
CA LEU A 6 -16.76 12.31 9.31
C LEU A 6 -17.42 10.93 9.25
N ASP A 7 -18.33 10.77 8.30
CA ASP A 7 -18.97 9.48 7.97
C ASP A 7 -17.97 8.56 7.25
N LEU A 8 -16.89 8.27 7.95
CA LEU A 8 -15.68 7.60 7.49
C LEU A 8 -15.24 6.55 8.51
N THR A 9 -14.93 5.36 8.04
CA THR A 9 -14.15 4.34 8.75
C THR A 9 -12.72 4.37 8.26
N ILE A 10 -11.74 4.43 9.17
CA ILE A 10 -10.33 4.22 8.86
C ILE A 10 -9.97 2.81 9.28
N ALA A 11 -9.61 1.97 8.31
CA ALA A 11 -9.22 0.57 8.51
C ALA A 11 -7.72 0.42 8.33
N ILE A 12 -7.02 -0.05 9.37
CA ILE A 12 -5.56 -0.14 9.43
C ILE A 12 -5.17 -1.62 9.51
N PRO A 13 -4.74 -2.24 8.40
CA PRO A 13 -4.24 -3.61 8.42
C PRO A 13 -2.83 -3.62 9.03
N VAL A 14 -2.60 -4.48 10.03
CA VAL A 14 -1.33 -4.55 10.76
C VAL A 14 -0.83 -5.98 10.94
N ARG A 15 0.50 -6.08 11.08
CA ARG A 15 1.21 -7.24 11.63
C ARG A 15 2.58 -6.79 12.12
N ASN A 16 2.81 -6.81 13.44
CA ASN A 16 4.05 -6.36 14.08
C ASN A 16 4.40 -4.91 13.71
N GLU A 17 3.52 -3.97 14.06
CA GLU A 17 3.60 -2.55 13.70
C GLU A 17 3.57 -1.62 14.94
N GLU A 18 4.01 -2.10 16.11
CA GLU A 18 3.91 -1.37 17.38
C GLU A 18 4.41 0.08 17.31
N TYR A 19 5.54 0.31 16.62
CA TYR A 19 6.13 1.65 16.48
C TYR A 19 5.36 2.55 15.51
N ASN A 20 4.99 2.03 14.37
CA ASN A 20 4.31 2.79 13.33
C ASN A 20 2.86 3.08 13.73
N LEU A 21 2.15 2.07 14.26
CA LEU A 21 0.74 2.18 14.62
C LEU A 21 0.48 3.27 15.66
N ALA A 22 1.36 3.41 16.65
CA ALA A 22 1.22 4.43 17.68
C ALA A 22 1.17 5.85 17.09
N VAL A 23 2.08 6.14 16.16
CA VAL A 23 2.18 7.44 15.49
C VAL A 23 1.02 7.65 14.51
N CYS A 24 0.63 6.59 13.78
CA CYS A 24 -0.49 6.63 12.85
C CYS A 24 -1.81 6.98 13.57
N LEU A 25 -2.14 6.24 14.64
CA LEU A 25 -3.36 6.49 15.43
C LEU A 25 -3.37 7.88 16.08
N GLN A 26 -2.23 8.34 16.60
CA GLN A 26 -2.09 9.70 17.14
C GLN A 26 -2.36 10.77 16.08
N ALA A 27 -1.88 10.58 14.83
CA ALA A 27 -2.09 11.51 13.73
C ALA A 27 -3.54 11.54 13.25
N ILE A 28 -4.25 10.42 13.29
CA ILE A 28 -5.69 10.38 13.02
C ILE A 28 -6.41 11.26 14.04
N GLY A 29 -6.11 11.06 15.33
CA GLY A 29 -6.71 11.80 16.43
C GLY A 29 -8.18 11.47 16.67
N SER A 30 -8.71 11.87 17.82
CA SER A 30 -10.10 11.68 18.16
C SER A 30 -11.02 12.61 17.35
N GLY A 31 -12.16 12.07 16.90
CA GLY A 31 -13.22 12.87 16.27
C GLY A 31 -13.02 13.17 14.78
N PHE A 32 -11.94 12.75 14.14
CA PHE A 32 -11.79 12.92 12.70
C PHE A 32 -12.68 11.93 11.91
N ALA A 33 -12.59 10.65 12.21
CA ALA A 33 -13.40 9.60 11.62
C ALA A 33 -14.42 9.07 12.66
N ARG A 34 -15.57 8.58 12.18
CA ARG A 34 -16.58 7.96 13.04
C ARG A 34 -16.08 6.67 13.66
N GLN A 35 -15.25 5.91 12.93
CA GLN A 35 -14.70 4.64 13.35
C GLN A 35 -13.24 4.50 12.95
N VAL A 36 -12.42 3.96 13.83
CA VAL A 36 -11.03 3.56 13.54
C VAL A 36 -10.90 2.09 13.92
N VAL A 37 -10.53 1.27 12.94
CA VAL A 37 -10.43 -0.19 13.08
C VAL A 37 -9.00 -0.62 12.80
N VAL A 38 -8.45 -1.43 13.68
CA VAL A 38 -7.14 -2.10 13.49
C VAL A 38 -7.41 -3.57 13.21
N ILE A 39 -6.98 -4.04 12.03
CA ILE A 39 -7.15 -5.42 11.58
C ILE A 39 -5.81 -6.14 11.77
N ASP A 40 -5.72 -6.95 12.82
CA ASP A 40 -4.45 -7.54 13.28
C ASP A 40 -4.29 -9.00 12.86
N SER A 41 -3.19 -9.33 12.19
CA SER A 41 -2.81 -10.69 11.83
C SER A 41 -1.92 -11.32 12.89
N ALA A 42 -2.48 -11.56 14.08
CA ALA A 42 -1.79 -12.26 15.19
C ALA A 42 -0.40 -11.67 15.48
N SER A 43 -0.32 -10.34 15.65
CA SER A 43 0.93 -9.67 16.03
C SER A 43 1.51 -10.23 17.31
N SER A 44 2.82 -10.44 17.34
CA SER A 44 3.58 -10.97 18.47
C SER A 44 4.28 -9.89 19.31
N ASP A 45 4.26 -8.63 18.84
CA ASP A 45 4.76 -7.44 19.52
C ASP A 45 3.66 -6.69 20.28
N ALA A 46 3.89 -5.44 20.68
CA ALA A 46 2.92 -4.63 21.42
C ALA A 46 1.81 -4.01 20.53
N THR A 47 1.71 -4.36 19.24
CA THR A 47 0.71 -3.78 18.30
C THR A 47 -0.72 -3.78 18.86
N GLN A 48 -1.19 -4.90 19.42
CA GLN A 48 -2.54 -5.01 19.97
C GLN A 48 -2.74 -4.12 21.21
N ALA A 49 -1.72 -4.04 22.06
CA ALA A 49 -1.75 -3.17 23.24
C ALA A 49 -1.84 -1.69 22.83
N VAL A 50 -1.08 -1.28 21.82
CA VAL A 50 -1.12 0.08 21.24
C VAL A 50 -2.50 0.40 20.68
N ALA A 51 -3.11 -0.52 19.91
CA ALA A 51 -4.45 -0.32 19.37
C ALA A 51 -5.49 -0.07 20.49
N ARG A 52 -5.50 -0.92 21.52
CA ARG A 52 -6.44 -0.79 22.66
C ARG A 52 -6.20 0.51 23.44
N ALA A 53 -4.95 0.89 23.69
CA ALA A 53 -4.62 2.09 24.44
C ALA A 53 -5.09 3.39 23.76
N GLN A 54 -5.22 3.38 22.44
CA GLN A 54 -5.70 4.51 21.64
C GLN A 54 -7.18 4.38 21.22
N CYS A 55 -7.93 3.51 21.91
CA CYS A 55 -9.37 3.31 21.71
C CYS A 55 -9.76 2.95 20.27
N ALA A 56 -8.90 2.31 19.51
CA ALA A 56 -9.24 1.75 18.21
C ALA A 56 -9.95 0.40 18.38
N GLU A 57 -10.92 0.12 17.53
CA GLU A 57 -11.53 -1.20 17.47
C GLU A 57 -10.52 -2.20 16.93
N LEU A 58 -10.28 -3.30 17.65
CA LEU A 58 -9.33 -4.34 17.27
C LEU A 58 -10.07 -5.56 16.73
N ILE A 59 -9.85 -5.87 15.46
CA ILE A 59 -10.43 -7.03 14.78
C ILE A 59 -9.30 -8.03 14.49
N PRO A 60 -9.38 -9.25 15.06
CA PRO A 60 -8.41 -10.29 14.73
C PRO A 60 -8.67 -10.84 13.33
N PHE A 61 -7.59 -11.06 12.58
CA PHE A 61 -7.61 -11.70 11.27
C PHE A 61 -6.65 -12.89 11.25
N GLU A 62 -7.18 -14.05 10.92
CA GLU A 62 -6.39 -15.26 10.72
C GLU A 62 -6.41 -15.63 9.25
N TRP A 63 -5.24 -15.54 8.60
CA TRP A 63 -5.13 -15.91 7.21
C TRP A 63 -4.86 -17.41 7.06
N ASN A 64 -5.68 -18.05 6.25
CA ASN A 64 -5.61 -19.50 5.97
C ASN A 64 -4.82 -19.83 4.70
N GLY A 65 -4.07 -18.87 4.13
CA GLY A 65 -3.33 -19.06 2.88
C GLY A 65 -4.16 -18.87 1.61
N ARG A 66 -5.44 -18.48 1.72
CA ARG A 66 -6.38 -18.39 0.61
C ARG A 66 -7.05 -17.02 0.53
N PHE A 67 -7.62 -16.73 -0.64
CA PHE A 67 -8.51 -15.58 -0.79
C PHE A 67 -9.77 -15.73 0.11
N PRO A 68 -10.29 -14.67 0.75
CA PRO A 68 -9.82 -13.28 0.64
C PRO A 68 -8.65 -12.95 1.58
N LYS A 69 -7.77 -12.06 1.14
CA LYS A 69 -6.77 -11.42 1.99
C LYS A 69 -7.40 -10.34 2.87
N LYS A 70 -6.63 -9.73 3.74
CA LYS A 70 -7.05 -8.91 4.87
C LYS A 70 -8.03 -7.78 4.51
N ARG A 71 -7.76 -6.99 3.45
CA ARG A 71 -8.64 -5.87 3.06
C ARG A 71 -9.95 -6.36 2.46
N ASN A 72 -9.90 -7.33 1.52
CA ASN A 72 -11.11 -7.95 0.98
C ASN A 72 -11.90 -8.69 2.05
N TRP A 73 -11.22 -9.41 2.96
CA TRP A 73 -11.86 -10.10 4.07
C TRP A 73 -12.63 -9.12 4.96
N TYR A 74 -11.99 -7.99 5.32
CA TYR A 74 -12.65 -6.96 6.11
C TYR A 74 -13.90 -6.41 5.42
N LEU A 75 -13.82 -6.06 4.14
CA LEU A 75 -14.96 -5.55 3.38
C LEU A 75 -16.11 -6.56 3.28
N GLN A 76 -15.82 -7.85 3.27
CA GLN A 76 -16.82 -8.93 3.12
C GLN A 76 -17.45 -9.33 4.45
N HIS A 77 -16.70 -9.33 5.55
CA HIS A 77 -17.16 -9.88 6.85
C HIS A 77 -17.43 -8.80 7.91
N HIS A 78 -16.89 -7.61 7.74
CA HIS A 78 -17.01 -6.49 8.66
C HIS A 78 -17.34 -5.20 7.91
N THR A 79 -18.37 -5.25 7.04
CA THR A 79 -18.77 -4.08 6.24
C THR A 79 -18.88 -2.84 7.11
N PRO A 80 -18.12 -1.75 6.82
CA PRO A 80 -18.19 -0.52 7.59
C PRO A 80 -19.61 0.05 7.63
N SER A 81 -20.03 0.57 8.80
CA SER A 81 -21.33 1.23 8.96
C SER A 81 -21.36 2.67 8.45
N THR A 82 -20.23 3.17 7.94
CA THR A 82 -20.05 4.50 7.36
C THR A 82 -20.17 4.46 5.84
N SER A 83 -20.42 5.62 5.22
CA SER A 83 -20.49 5.72 3.76
C SER A 83 -19.13 5.60 3.08
N TRP A 84 -18.03 5.85 3.82
CA TRP A 84 -16.68 5.85 3.29
C TRP A 84 -15.75 4.96 4.11
N VAL A 85 -14.80 4.32 3.44
CA VAL A 85 -13.69 3.59 4.06
C VAL A 85 -12.36 4.09 3.50
N LEU A 86 -11.41 4.37 4.40
CA LEU A 86 -10.01 4.65 4.09
C LEU A 86 -9.17 3.48 4.61
N PHE A 87 -8.51 2.76 3.69
CA PHE A 87 -7.43 1.86 4.09
C PHE A 87 -6.14 2.66 4.25
N LEU A 88 -5.62 2.66 5.46
CA LEU A 88 -4.40 3.38 5.84
C LEU A 88 -3.38 2.37 6.35
N ASP A 89 -2.18 2.34 5.76
CA ASP A 89 -1.11 1.50 6.28
C ASP A 89 -0.55 2.10 7.58
N ALA A 90 -0.06 1.29 8.51
CA ALA A 90 0.39 1.76 9.83
C ALA A 90 1.55 2.78 9.74
N ASP A 91 2.34 2.73 8.65
CA ASP A 91 3.43 3.67 8.37
C ASP A 91 2.99 4.92 7.58
N GLU A 92 1.68 5.16 7.45
CA GLU A 92 1.09 6.31 6.78
C GLU A 92 0.49 7.30 7.79
N ILE A 93 0.95 8.55 7.76
CA ILE A 93 0.60 9.59 8.73
C ILE A 93 -0.28 10.63 8.05
N LEU A 94 -1.53 10.78 8.50
CA LEU A 94 -2.44 11.82 8.00
C LEU A 94 -1.98 13.20 8.49
N THR A 95 -1.60 14.06 7.55
CA THR A 95 -1.29 15.45 7.88
C THR A 95 -2.57 16.26 8.10
N PRO A 96 -2.52 17.42 8.83
CA PRO A 96 -3.67 18.28 9.01
C PRO A 96 -4.30 18.73 7.67
N GLU A 97 -3.49 18.98 6.65
CA GLU A 97 -3.92 19.41 5.32
C GLU A 97 -4.70 18.29 4.60
N VAL A 98 -4.25 17.05 4.71
CA VAL A 98 -4.96 15.88 4.15
C VAL A 98 -6.31 15.72 4.83
N LYS A 99 -6.36 15.83 6.16
CA LYS A 99 -7.62 15.72 6.91
C LYS A 99 -8.61 16.80 6.51
N LEU A 100 -8.17 18.03 6.32
CA LEU A 100 -9.02 19.14 5.87
C LEU A 100 -9.53 18.91 4.45
N GLU A 101 -8.67 18.46 3.53
CA GLU A 101 -9.07 18.19 2.14
C GLU A 101 -10.06 17.03 2.05
N ILE A 102 -9.85 15.93 2.79
CA ILE A 102 -10.79 14.82 2.88
C ILE A 102 -12.14 15.30 3.44
N ALA A 103 -12.12 16.07 4.54
CA ALA A 103 -13.34 16.58 5.16
C ALA A 103 -14.14 17.48 4.21
N GLY A 104 -13.48 18.27 3.37
CA GLY A 104 -14.13 19.10 2.36
C GLY A 104 -14.62 18.31 1.13
N ALA A 105 -13.91 17.23 0.78
CA ALA A 105 -14.23 16.46 -0.43
C ALA A 105 -15.41 15.50 -0.25
N LEU A 106 -15.51 14.79 0.89
CA LEU A 106 -16.49 13.69 1.03
C LEU A 106 -17.95 14.11 0.98
N PRO A 107 -18.41 15.25 1.57
CA PRO A 107 -19.84 15.57 1.64
C PRO A 107 -20.48 15.89 0.28
N ALA A 108 -19.71 16.41 -0.67
CA ALA A 108 -20.22 16.99 -1.92
C ALA A 108 -19.77 16.24 -3.19
N THR A 109 -19.21 15.04 -3.05
CA THR A 109 -18.63 14.35 -4.21
C THR A 109 -19.56 13.30 -4.81
N ASN A 110 -19.49 13.18 -6.15
CA ASN A 110 -20.06 12.06 -6.91
C ASN A 110 -19.01 10.96 -7.22
N HIS A 111 -17.75 11.13 -6.78
CA HIS A 111 -16.72 10.11 -6.95
C HIS A 111 -17.00 8.90 -6.07
N GLN A 112 -16.59 7.74 -6.54
CA GLN A 112 -16.68 6.48 -5.79
C GLN A 112 -15.38 6.16 -5.05
N GLY A 113 -14.31 6.86 -5.35
CA GLY A 113 -13.03 6.74 -4.65
C GLY A 113 -12.13 7.92 -4.91
N PHE A 114 -11.01 7.97 -4.17
CA PHE A 114 -9.99 9.00 -4.31
C PHE A 114 -8.59 8.41 -4.34
N LEU A 115 -7.80 8.84 -5.31
CA LEU A 115 -6.35 8.70 -5.28
C LEU A 115 -5.79 9.62 -4.19
N LEU A 116 -4.99 9.06 -3.31
CA LEU A 116 -4.26 9.79 -2.28
C LEU A 116 -2.83 10.03 -2.74
N THR A 117 -2.27 11.18 -2.41
CA THR A 117 -0.89 11.57 -2.74
C THR A 117 0.01 11.41 -1.52
N TYR A 118 1.23 10.93 -1.71
CA TYR A 118 2.14 10.62 -0.62
C TYR A 118 3.46 11.39 -0.70
N THR A 119 4.06 11.63 0.45
CA THR A 119 5.46 12.02 0.61
C THR A 119 6.21 10.82 1.16
N ASN A 120 7.20 10.32 0.44
CA ASN A 120 8.03 9.23 0.92
C ASN A 120 9.09 9.75 1.88
N TYR A 121 9.40 8.95 2.90
CA TYR A 121 10.55 9.12 3.77
C TYR A 121 11.50 7.96 3.59
N PHE A 122 12.78 8.24 3.68
CA PHE A 122 13.81 7.21 3.63
C PHE A 122 14.96 7.59 4.59
N LEU A 123 15.36 6.66 5.46
CA LEU A 123 16.35 6.87 6.52
C LEU A 123 16.04 8.15 7.36
N GLY A 124 14.75 8.34 7.70
CA GLY A 124 14.29 9.51 8.45
C GLY A 124 14.22 10.82 7.65
N HIS A 125 14.66 10.82 6.39
CA HIS A 125 14.68 12.02 5.55
C HIS A 125 13.42 12.09 4.67
N ARG A 126 12.79 13.27 4.63
CA ARG A 126 11.66 13.57 3.75
C ARG A 126 12.15 13.77 2.32
N LEU A 127 11.74 12.88 1.41
CA LEU A 127 12.16 12.93 0.02
C LEU A 127 11.39 14.02 -0.76
N LYS A 128 12.13 14.79 -1.57
CA LYS A 128 11.61 15.84 -2.45
C LYS A 128 11.26 15.31 -3.84
N GLY A 129 11.79 14.15 -4.20
CA GLY A 129 11.63 13.57 -5.52
C GLY A 129 11.91 12.06 -5.58
N GLY A 130 12.18 11.58 -6.77
CA GLY A 130 12.61 10.20 -7.04
C GLY A 130 11.49 9.19 -7.26
N TYR A 131 10.41 9.23 -6.50
CA TYR A 131 9.31 8.28 -6.64
C TYR A 131 7.97 8.90 -6.23
N PRO A 132 7.22 9.49 -7.15
CA PRO A 132 5.88 10.00 -6.85
C PRO A 132 4.94 8.82 -6.58
N LEU A 133 4.44 8.73 -5.33
CA LEU A 133 3.53 7.69 -4.92
C LEU A 133 2.09 8.23 -4.87
N ARG A 134 1.19 7.49 -5.49
CA ARG A 134 -0.25 7.65 -5.35
C ARG A 134 -0.89 6.29 -5.17
N LYS A 135 -1.83 6.19 -4.22
CA LYS A 135 -2.62 4.97 -3.99
C LYS A 135 -4.11 5.33 -4.04
N LEU A 136 -4.89 4.47 -4.63
CA LEU A 136 -6.34 4.50 -4.54
C LEU A 136 -6.71 3.76 -3.25
N ALA A 137 -7.06 4.49 -2.20
CA ALA A 137 -7.23 3.92 -0.86
C ALA A 137 -8.44 4.46 -0.07
N LEU A 138 -9.12 5.48 -0.56
CA LEU A 138 -10.34 6.04 0.02
C LEU A 138 -11.51 5.77 -0.91
N PHE A 139 -12.56 5.08 -0.43
CA PHE A 139 -13.63 4.57 -1.26
C PHE A 139 -15.00 4.73 -0.61
N ARG A 140 -16.07 4.76 -1.43
CA ARG A 140 -17.43 4.49 -0.95
C ARG A 140 -17.54 3.00 -0.59
N VAL A 141 -18.15 2.74 0.54
CA VAL A 141 -18.43 1.37 0.99
C VAL A 141 -19.39 0.70 -0.02
N GLY A 142 -19.08 -0.54 -0.40
CA GLY A 142 -19.81 -1.30 -1.41
C GLY A 142 -19.36 -1.10 -2.86
N GLU A 143 -18.54 -0.08 -3.14
CA GLU A 143 -18.10 0.26 -4.50
C GLU A 143 -16.66 -0.17 -4.83
N VAL A 144 -16.03 -0.93 -3.93
CA VAL A 144 -14.64 -1.38 -4.08
C VAL A 144 -14.47 -2.85 -3.74
N ALA A 145 -13.62 -3.51 -4.51
CA ALA A 145 -12.98 -4.78 -4.16
C ALA A 145 -11.53 -4.74 -4.64
N TYR A 146 -10.64 -5.44 -3.95
CA TYR A 146 -9.28 -5.63 -4.48
C TYR A 146 -9.26 -6.82 -5.44
N GLU A 147 -8.36 -6.76 -6.45
CA GLU A 147 -8.16 -7.85 -7.39
C GLU A 147 -8.04 -9.19 -6.65
N ARG A 148 -8.70 -10.21 -7.19
CA ARG A 148 -8.50 -11.59 -6.77
C ARG A 148 -7.35 -12.18 -7.55
N ILE A 149 -6.32 -12.62 -6.85
CA ILE A 149 -5.17 -13.33 -7.41
C ILE A 149 -5.11 -14.70 -6.74
N GLU A 150 -5.01 -15.75 -7.54
CA GLU A 150 -4.86 -17.11 -7.01
C GLU A 150 -3.39 -17.32 -6.64
N GLU A 151 -3.12 -17.38 -5.34
CA GLU A 151 -1.76 -17.44 -4.81
C GLU A 151 -1.59 -18.46 -3.66
N GLU A 152 -2.55 -19.39 -3.55
CA GLU A 152 -2.64 -20.37 -2.47
C GLU A 152 -1.37 -21.21 -2.25
N HIS A 153 -0.54 -21.39 -3.28
CA HIS A 153 0.60 -22.29 -3.22
C HIS A 153 1.96 -21.62 -3.14
N TRP A 154 2.02 -20.29 -3.22
CA TRP A 154 3.30 -19.57 -3.33
C TRP A 154 3.40 -18.27 -2.54
N SER A 155 2.31 -17.69 -2.09
CA SER A 155 2.33 -16.44 -1.33
C SER A 155 2.22 -16.70 0.17
N HIS A 156 2.98 -15.94 0.94
CA HIS A 156 2.87 -15.85 2.39
C HIS A 156 2.35 -14.48 2.84
N CYS A 157 1.92 -13.64 1.89
CA CYS A 157 1.42 -12.31 2.17
C CYS A 157 -0.08 -12.36 2.52
N ASP A 158 -0.39 -12.11 3.78
CA ASP A 158 -1.75 -12.10 4.33
C ASP A 158 -2.55 -10.83 3.97
N MET A 159 -1.90 -9.84 3.38
CA MET A 159 -2.45 -8.55 2.98
C MET A 159 -2.23 -8.31 1.49
N GLU A 160 -3.15 -7.59 0.87
CA GLU A 160 -3.01 -7.12 -0.51
C GLU A 160 -1.83 -6.15 -0.60
N VAL A 161 -0.78 -6.56 -1.31
CA VAL A 161 0.47 -5.79 -1.45
C VAL A 161 0.52 -5.05 -2.79
N HIS A 162 0.18 -5.75 -3.86
CA HIS A 162 0.21 -5.24 -5.23
C HIS A 162 -1.10 -5.46 -5.99
N GLU A 163 -2.10 -6.05 -5.32
CA GLU A 163 -3.46 -6.13 -5.84
C GLU A 163 -4.04 -4.72 -5.93
N HIS A 164 -4.60 -4.42 -7.09
CA HIS A 164 -5.17 -3.09 -7.32
C HIS A 164 -6.62 -3.05 -6.88
N PRO A 165 -7.05 -1.99 -6.19
CA PRO A 165 -8.47 -1.80 -5.94
C PRO A 165 -9.20 -1.51 -7.25
N ILE A 166 -10.33 -2.17 -7.45
CA ILE A 166 -11.26 -2.01 -8.56
C ILE A 166 -12.44 -1.20 -8.03
N VAL A 167 -12.68 -0.05 -8.63
CA VAL A 167 -13.78 0.87 -8.26
C VAL A 167 -14.71 1.05 -9.44
N THR A 168 -16.00 0.90 -9.20
CA THR A 168 -17.02 1.14 -10.23
C THR A 168 -17.42 2.61 -10.24
N GLY A 169 -16.97 3.38 -11.23
CA GLY A 169 -17.32 4.81 -11.36
C GLY A 169 -16.09 5.73 -11.41
N THR A 170 -16.32 7.01 -11.09
CA THR A 170 -15.28 8.04 -11.19
C THR A 170 -14.41 8.11 -9.94
N VAL A 171 -13.14 8.45 -10.12
CA VAL A 171 -12.14 8.58 -9.06
C VAL A 171 -11.63 10.01 -9.00
N GLY A 172 -11.68 10.61 -7.81
CA GLY A 172 -11.13 11.93 -7.52
C GLY A 172 -9.65 11.87 -7.11
N LEU A 173 -9.10 13.01 -6.74
CA LEU A 173 -7.72 13.15 -6.29
C LEU A 173 -7.65 14.03 -5.04
N ILE A 174 -7.06 13.50 -3.98
CA ILE A 174 -6.60 14.27 -2.81
C ILE A 174 -5.16 14.69 -3.08
N ARG A 175 -4.91 16.00 -3.15
CA ARG A 175 -3.62 16.60 -3.54
C ARG A 175 -2.68 16.77 -2.36
N SER A 176 -3.22 17.06 -1.19
CA SER A 176 -2.48 17.09 0.08
C SER A 176 -1.82 15.73 0.33
N ARG A 177 -0.66 15.76 0.99
CA ARG A 177 0.20 14.58 1.03
C ARG A 177 0.16 13.90 2.38
N ILE A 178 -0.08 12.60 2.37
CA ILE A 178 0.12 11.69 3.49
C ILE A 178 1.63 11.45 3.63
N ASP A 179 2.17 11.53 4.83
CA ASP A 179 3.57 11.16 5.07
C ASP A 179 3.70 9.63 5.20
N HIS A 180 4.49 9.00 4.34
CA HIS A 180 4.75 7.56 4.35
C HIS A 180 6.12 7.31 4.96
N ARG A 181 6.13 6.91 6.25
CA ARG A 181 7.30 6.85 7.14
C ARG A 181 7.38 5.51 7.86
N ASP A 182 8.12 4.55 7.32
CA ASP A 182 8.41 3.31 8.05
C ASP A 182 9.52 3.56 9.09
N LEU A 183 9.19 3.44 10.37
CA LEU A 183 10.11 3.67 11.49
C LEU A 183 10.95 2.44 11.85
N ARG A 184 10.73 1.29 11.20
CA ARG A 184 11.42 0.03 11.50
C ARG A 184 12.84 -0.08 10.92
N GLY A 185 13.27 0.92 10.15
CA GLY A 185 14.63 1.02 9.65
C GLY A 185 14.91 0.22 8.38
N ILE A 186 16.22 0.18 8.01
CA ILE A 186 16.67 -0.35 6.71
C ILE A 186 16.49 -1.87 6.61
N ASP A 187 16.65 -2.61 7.66
CA ASP A 187 16.53 -4.07 7.64
C ASP A 187 15.09 -4.49 7.32
N SER A 188 14.10 -3.83 7.92
CA SER A 188 12.69 -4.02 7.60
C SER A 188 12.38 -3.64 6.15
N TYR A 189 12.93 -2.51 5.68
CA TYR A 189 12.80 -2.08 4.30
C TYR A 189 13.33 -3.13 3.32
N MET A 190 14.53 -3.64 3.53
CA MET A 190 15.16 -4.67 2.67
C MET A 190 14.40 -5.99 2.70
N SER A 191 13.98 -6.44 3.87
CA SER A 191 13.19 -7.68 4.04
C SER A 191 11.86 -7.60 3.30
N LYS A 192 11.11 -6.51 3.49
CA LYS A 192 9.84 -6.26 2.76
C LYS A 192 10.04 -6.28 1.24
N HIS A 193 11.04 -5.54 0.74
CA HIS A 193 11.27 -5.45 -0.70
C HIS A 193 11.73 -6.79 -1.30
N ASN A 194 12.45 -7.61 -0.53
CA ASN A 194 12.81 -8.95 -0.93
C ASN A 194 11.57 -9.84 -1.12
N GLN A 195 10.63 -9.80 -0.17
CA GLN A 195 9.36 -10.55 -0.25
C GLN A 195 8.48 -10.04 -1.41
N TYR A 196 8.37 -8.73 -1.56
CA TYR A 196 7.59 -8.11 -2.64
C TYR A 196 8.18 -8.41 -4.02
N ALA A 197 9.51 -8.48 -4.15
CA ALA A 197 10.15 -8.86 -5.41
C ALA A 197 9.86 -10.32 -5.77
N ALA A 198 9.83 -11.22 -4.80
CA ALA A 198 9.42 -12.61 -5.01
C ALA A 198 7.96 -12.69 -5.46
N TRP A 199 7.07 -12.02 -4.75
CA TRP A 199 5.64 -12.00 -5.08
C TRP A 199 5.38 -11.44 -6.50
N GLU A 200 6.00 -10.31 -6.86
CA GLU A 200 5.83 -9.67 -8.17
C GLU A 200 6.39 -10.57 -9.30
N ALA A 201 7.49 -11.28 -9.06
CA ALA A 201 8.05 -12.23 -10.03
C ALA A 201 7.11 -13.41 -10.28
N HIS A 202 6.48 -13.97 -9.23
CA HIS A 202 5.45 -15.00 -9.35
C HIS A 202 4.25 -14.53 -10.17
N ARG A 203 3.73 -13.36 -9.84
CA ARG A 203 2.61 -12.76 -10.57
C ARG A 203 2.93 -12.59 -12.07
N LEU A 204 4.14 -12.11 -12.38
CA LEU A 204 4.58 -11.95 -13.77
C LEU A 204 4.73 -13.29 -14.48
N PHE A 205 5.27 -14.30 -13.79
CA PHE A 205 5.41 -15.64 -14.32
C PHE A 205 4.03 -16.26 -14.62
N ALA A 206 3.11 -16.20 -13.67
CA ALA A 206 1.74 -16.66 -13.84
C ALA A 206 1.03 -15.96 -15.01
N ALA A 207 1.14 -14.63 -15.10
CA ALA A 207 0.51 -13.86 -16.18
C ALA A 207 1.10 -14.12 -17.58
N ARG A 208 2.33 -14.63 -17.68
CA ARG A 208 2.91 -15.09 -18.95
C ARG A 208 2.33 -16.42 -19.42
N HIS A 209 2.03 -17.32 -18.48
CA HIS A 209 1.49 -18.65 -18.79
C HIS A 209 -0.04 -18.64 -18.86
N ASP A 210 -0.70 -17.69 -18.22
CA ASP A 210 -2.14 -17.49 -18.29
C ASP A 210 -2.49 -16.03 -18.63
N PRO A 211 -2.75 -15.73 -19.92
CA PRO A 211 -3.10 -14.37 -20.35
C PRO A 211 -4.38 -13.81 -19.70
N SER A 212 -5.23 -14.65 -19.11
CA SER A 212 -6.44 -14.18 -18.42
C SER A 212 -6.09 -13.31 -17.22
N GLN A 213 -4.99 -13.57 -16.53
CA GLN A 213 -4.51 -12.83 -15.37
C GLN A 213 -4.02 -11.41 -15.70
N SER A 214 -3.61 -11.16 -16.94
CA SER A 214 -3.21 -9.83 -17.41
C SER A 214 -4.32 -9.05 -18.11
N ARG A 215 -5.52 -9.63 -18.24
CA ARG A 215 -6.63 -9.08 -19.03
C ARG A 215 -7.09 -7.71 -18.51
N LEU A 216 -7.08 -7.53 -17.20
CA LEU A 216 -7.50 -6.29 -16.53
C LEU A 216 -6.41 -5.22 -16.44
N TRP A 217 -5.19 -5.52 -16.88
CA TRP A 217 -4.09 -4.57 -16.80
C TRP A 217 -4.29 -3.35 -17.69
N THR A 218 -4.11 -2.17 -17.10
CA THR A 218 -4.09 -0.90 -17.84
C THR A 218 -2.86 -0.82 -18.74
N ARG A 219 -2.87 0.13 -19.71
CA ARG A 219 -1.69 0.37 -20.57
C ARG A 219 -0.43 0.68 -19.76
N ASN A 220 -0.55 1.45 -18.68
CA ASN A 220 0.60 1.80 -17.82
C ASN A 220 1.13 0.59 -17.06
N GLN A 221 0.24 -0.28 -16.57
CA GLN A 221 0.64 -1.54 -15.94
C GLN A 221 1.36 -2.46 -16.91
N ARG A 222 0.85 -2.62 -18.13
CA ARG A 222 1.51 -3.43 -19.17
C ARG A 222 2.91 -2.89 -19.51
N LEU A 223 3.06 -1.56 -19.61
CA LEU A 223 4.37 -0.94 -19.84
C LEU A 223 5.31 -1.18 -18.65
N LYS A 224 4.84 -0.96 -17.41
CA LYS A 224 5.59 -1.26 -16.18
C LYS A 224 6.09 -2.71 -16.21
N TYR A 225 5.19 -3.67 -16.42
CA TYR A 225 5.55 -5.08 -16.38
C TYR A 225 6.49 -5.49 -17.52
N ARG A 226 6.35 -4.89 -18.69
CA ARG A 226 7.33 -5.09 -19.78
C ARG A 226 8.74 -4.59 -19.41
N LEU A 227 8.86 -3.48 -18.70
CA LEU A 227 10.14 -2.97 -18.21
C LEU A 227 10.70 -3.86 -17.08
N LEU A 228 9.86 -4.33 -16.16
CA LEU A 228 10.25 -5.21 -15.05
C LEU A 228 10.79 -6.57 -15.50
N THR A 229 10.44 -7.04 -16.67
CA THR A 229 10.94 -8.31 -17.20
C THR A 229 12.37 -8.24 -17.74
N SER A 230 12.94 -7.04 -17.83
CA SER A 230 14.30 -6.80 -18.31
C SER A 230 15.21 -6.34 -17.16
N PRO A 231 16.42 -6.90 -17.01
CA PRO A 231 17.39 -6.39 -16.03
C PRO A 231 17.79 -4.93 -16.29
N TRP A 232 17.70 -4.48 -17.53
CA TRP A 232 17.92 -3.08 -17.92
C TRP A 232 16.82 -2.15 -17.40
N GLY A 233 15.64 -2.70 -17.07
CA GLY A 233 14.53 -1.95 -16.47
C GLY A 233 14.92 -1.28 -15.16
N GLY A 234 15.76 -1.92 -14.34
CA GLY A 234 16.29 -1.35 -13.10
C GLY A 234 17.15 -0.11 -13.38
N LEU A 235 18.05 -0.16 -14.38
CA LEU A 235 18.86 0.99 -14.76
C LEU A 235 18.00 2.13 -15.33
N ALA A 236 17.08 1.83 -16.23
CA ALA A 236 16.15 2.82 -16.77
C ALA A 236 15.33 3.49 -15.64
N PHE A 237 14.89 2.71 -14.66
CA PHE A 237 14.22 3.24 -13.47
C PHE A 237 15.14 4.15 -12.66
N PHE A 238 16.40 3.75 -12.41
CA PHE A 238 17.36 4.58 -11.68
C PHE A 238 17.54 5.94 -12.33
N PHE A 239 17.85 5.97 -13.62
CA PHE A 239 18.07 7.23 -14.34
C PHE A 239 16.79 8.09 -14.39
N GLY A 240 15.63 7.48 -14.63
CA GLY A 240 14.34 8.17 -14.58
C GLY A 240 14.01 8.74 -13.21
N SER A 241 14.16 7.95 -12.14
CA SER A 241 13.83 8.37 -10.79
C SER A 241 14.83 9.40 -10.25
N PHE A 242 16.11 9.18 -10.46
CA PHE A 242 17.14 10.07 -9.94
C PHE A 242 17.17 11.41 -10.68
N PHE A 243 17.22 11.39 -12.02
CA PHE A 243 17.34 12.62 -12.81
C PHE A 243 15.98 13.23 -13.17
N ALA A 244 15.09 12.50 -13.85
CA ALA A 244 13.85 13.07 -14.35
C ALA A 244 12.80 13.35 -13.27
N LEU A 245 12.71 12.50 -12.23
CA LEU A 245 11.78 12.67 -11.12
C LEU A 245 12.38 13.38 -9.91
N GLY A 246 13.60 13.90 -10.03
CA GLY A 246 14.21 14.82 -9.08
C GLY A 246 14.78 14.14 -7.81
N GLY A 247 15.11 12.84 -7.85
CA GLY A 247 15.78 12.16 -6.73
C GLY A 247 17.11 12.77 -6.35
N TRP A 248 17.82 13.41 -7.30
CA TRP A 248 19.07 14.14 -7.08
C TRP A 248 18.94 15.28 -6.07
N ARG A 249 17.74 15.82 -5.89
CA ARG A 249 17.46 16.93 -4.96
C ARG A 249 17.63 16.54 -3.49
N ASP A 250 17.69 15.24 -3.21
CA ASP A 250 17.88 14.66 -1.88
C ASP A 250 19.32 14.15 -1.65
N GLY A 251 20.26 14.51 -2.57
CA GLY A 251 21.68 14.20 -2.45
C GLY A 251 21.95 12.70 -2.35
N SER A 252 22.86 12.30 -1.45
CA SER A 252 23.24 10.90 -1.25
C SER A 252 22.08 10.01 -0.77
N ILE A 253 21.14 10.55 0.00
CA ILE A 253 19.95 9.82 0.47
C ILE A 253 19.03 9.51 -0.71
N GLY A 254 18.77 10.49 -1.58
CA GLY A 254 18.00 10.29 -2.80
C GLY A 254 18.66 9.33 -3.78
N PHE A 255 20.00 9.40 -3.89
CA PHE A 255 20.78 8.43 -4.68
C PHE A 255 20.57 7.00 -4.14
N ALA A 256 20.78 6.79 -2.83
CA ALA A 256 20.62 5.48 -2.19
C ALA A 256 19.20 4.94 -2.36
N PHE A 257 18.17 5.79 -2.15
CA PHE A 257 16.78 5.40 -2.34
C PHE A 257 16.49 4.97 -3.79
N CYS A 258 16.89 5.75 -4.78
CA CYS A 258 16.67 5.42 -6.19
C CYS A 258 17.43 4.15 -6.60
N LEU A 259 18.65 3.95 -6.06
CA LEU A 259 19.46 2.76 -6.32
C LEU A 259 18.82 1.49 -5.73
N LEU A 260 18.34 1.55 -4.48
CA LEU A 260 17.67 0.41 -3.85
C LEU A 260 16.36 0.06 -4.55
N LYS A 261 15.60 1.07 -5.01
CA LYS A 261 14.40 0.84 -5.84
C LYS A 261 14.76 0.21 -7.20
N ALA A 262 15.85 0.62 -7.82
CA ALA A 262 16.35 0.00 -9.06
C ALA A 262 16.78 -1.46 -8.82
N ALA A 263 17.49 -1.72 -7.73
CA ALA A 263 17.88 -3.07 -7.32
C ALA A 263 16.66 -4.00 -7.11
N TYR A 264 15.57 -3.48 -6.54
CA TYR A 264 14.30 -4.20 -6.43
C TYR A 264 13.78 -4.64 -7.81
N PHE A 265 13.81 -3.79 -8.82
CA PHE A 265 13.40 -4.17 -10.18
C PHE A 265 14.32 -5.21 -10.82
N VAL A 266 15.63 -5.11 -10.57
CA VAL A 266 16.59 -6.15 -11.03
C VAL A 266 16.32 -7.49 -10.35
N GLN A 267 16.00 -7.50 -9.06
CA GLN A 267 15.65 -8.72 -8.32
C GLN A 267 14.42 -9.41 -8.93
N ILE A 268 13.37 -8.66 -9.29
CA ILE A 268 12.18 -9.20 -9.95
C ILE A 268 12.58 -9.89 -11.27
N ALA A 269 13.38 -9.21 -12.09
CA ALA A 269 13.81 -9.76 -13.38
C ALA A 269 14.67 -11.02 -13.24
N CYS A 270 15.54 -11.09 -12.22
CA CYS A 270 16.35 -12.27 -11.94
C CYS A 270 15.48 -13.46 -11.52
N ARG A 271 14.58 -13.27 -10.55
CA ARG A 271 13.67 -14.32 -10.10
C ARG A 271 12.77 -14.85 -11.21
N LEU A 272 12.28 -13.93 -12.06
CA LEU A 272 11.47 -14.35 -13.20
C LEU A 272 12.25 -15.28 -14.15
N ARG A 273 13.55 -15.03 -14.36
CA ARG A 273 14.41 -15.91 -15.16
C ARG A 273 14.67 -17.26 -14.48
N GLU A 274 14.84 -17.26 -13.16
CA GLU A 274 14.97 -18.52 -12.39
C GLU A 274 13.74 -19.40 -12.57
N PHE A 275 12.53 -18.83 -12.48
CA PHE A 275 11.29 -19.55 -12.72
C PHE A 275 11.17 -20.07 -14.15
N GLU A 276 11.59 -19.31 -15.15
CA GLU A 276 11.62 -19.72 -16.57
C GLU A 276 12.62 -20.87 -16.82
N GLN A 277 13.66 -21.00 -16.00
CA GLN A 277 14.65 -22.08 -16.08
C GLN A 277 14.23 -23.34 -15.29
N GLY A 278 13.04 -23.35 -14.71
CA GLY A 278 12.48 -24.50 -13.98
C GLY A 278 12.87 -24.56 -12.51
N ALA A 279 13.42 -23.50 -11.94
CA ALA A 279 13.56 -23.39 -10.49
C ALA A 279 12.16 -23.34 -9.86
N THR A 280 11.90 -24.26 -8.93
CA THR A 280 10.64 -24.23 -8.19
C THR A 280 10.65 -22.99 -7.32
N PRO A 281 9.63 -22.15 -7.40
CA PRO A 281 9.51 -20.99 -6.50
C PRO A 281 9.45 -21.47 -5.05
N THR A 282 10.39 -21.03 -4.22
CA THR A 282 10.40 -21.25 -2.76
C THR A 282 9.77 -20.09 -2.02
#